data_2bd6dd3c7914cf2d152ca0eaf0c10aa7
#
_entry.id   2bd6dd3c7914cf2d152ca0eaf0c10aa7
#
_cell.length_a   1.000
_cell.length_b   1.000
_cell.length_c   1.000
_cell.angle_alpha   90.00
_cell.angle_beta   90.00
_cell.angle_gamma   90.00
#
_symmetry.space_group_name_H-M   'P 1'
#
loop_
_entity.id
_entity.type
_entity.pdbx_description
1 polymer ?
#
loop_
_entity_poly.entity_id
_entity_poly.type
_entity_poly.pdbx_seq_one_letter_code
_entity_poly.pdbx_strand_id
1 'polypeptide(L)'
;LALALTLAVTFTVSASAMAQTAAPLSAKDSNPETMGWMQGFPPSADKTIRFTDPDFFTFPKLRWTVCHFRQLMPNVGVSKGSAGARPLAVALDPALDSVSFTPLGADTTMTWDEAFAANYTDGIIVLHHGRVVYERYDGCLKPDSLHAVMSVTKSIAGLLGEMLVAEGKLDDAALAGSLIPELKDSAFGDATVRQVMDMTTALAYSEDADLRTYSMAGSPLPKPKDYTGPRSYFEYLQTVKKGGTHGEAFATKPSMPTPWAGWSRAAAVNRWPSSSPSA
;
A
#
# COMPACT_ATOMS: atom_id res chain seq x y z
N LEU A 1 39.16 -63.58 27.24
CA LEU A 1 39.48 -62.72 26.07
C LEU A 1 38.21 -61.97 25.70
N ALA A 2 38.08 -60.71 26.14
CA ALA A 2 36.96 -59.81 25.80
C ALA A 2 37.44 -58.85 24.73
N LEU A 3 36.81 -58.89 23.57
CA LEU A 3 37.05 -58.00 22.44
C LEU A 3 36.14 -56.77 22.56
N ALA A 4 36.67 -55.61 22.90
CA ALA A 4 35.93 -54.35 22.89
C ALA A 4 35.90 -53.75 21.48
N LEU A 5 34.69 -53.67 20.86
CA LEU A 5 34.47 -53.07 19.58
C LEU A 5 34.11 -51.58 19.79
N THR A 6 35.08 -50.68 19.48
CA THR A 6 34.85 -49.23 19.53
C THR A 6 34.23 -48.74 18.24
N LEU A 7 32.96 -48.35 18.29
CA LEU A 7 32.26 -47.75 17.14
C LEU A 7 32.53 -46.25 17.11
N ALA A 8 33.36 -45.80 16.16
CA ALA A 8 33.58 -44.37 15.92
C ALA A 8 32.44 -43.82 15.02
N VAL A 9 31.56 -43.02 15.62
CA VAL A 9 30.53 -42.27 14.90
C VAL A 9 31.14 -40.96 14.42
N THR A 10 31.44 -40.87 13.14
CA THR A 10 31.86 -39.61 12.51
C THR A 10 30.61 -38.77 12.19
N PHE A 11 30.39 -37.69 12.94
CA PHE A 11 29.41 -36.65 12.61
C PHE A 11 29.97 -35.83 11.44
N THR A 12 29.45 -36.04 10.25
CA THR A 12 29.60 -35.08 9.14
C THR A 12 28.66 -33.92 9.36
N VAL A 13 29.17 -32.80 9.83
CA VAL A 13 28.44 -31.52 9.84
C VAL A 13 28.36 -31.06 8.38
N SER A 14 27.18 -31.26 7.76
CA SER A 14 26.85 -30.63 6.50
C SER A 14 26.66 -29.14 6.76
N ALA A 15 27.67 -28.33 6.43
CA ALA A 15 27.54 -26.88 6.37
C ALA A 15 26.54 -26.57 5.24
N SER A 16 25.29 -26.33 5.59
CA SER A 16 24.32 -25.72 4.68
C SER A 16 24.88 -24.35 4.32
N ALA A 17 25.40 -24.21 3.10
CA ALA A 17 25.73 -22.92 2.54
C ALA A 17 24.46 -22.08 2.50
N MET A 18 24.31 -21.15 3.45
CA MET A 18 23.30 -20.09 3.33
C MET A 18 23.64 -19.36 2.05
N ALA A 19 22.73 -19.45 1.08
CA ALA A 19 22.81 -18.65 -0.12
C ALA A 19 22.83 -17.20 0.32
N GLN A 20 23.99 -16.56 0.18
CA GLN A 20 24.19 -15.15 0.46
C GLN A 20 23.33 -14.41 -0.57
N THR A 21 22.16 -13.93 -0.17
CA THR A 21 21.34 -13.09 -1.04
C THR A 21 22.17 -11.87 -1.40
N ALA A 22 22.44 -11.67 -2.69
CA ALA A 22 23.16 -10.51 -3.16
C ALA A 22 22.49 -9.24 -2.61
N ALA A 23 23.30 -8.26 -2.19
CA ALA A 23 22.76 -6.98 -1.74
C ALA A 23 21.84 -6.39 -2.83
N PRO A 24 20.72 -5.76 -2.45
CA PRO A 24 19.84 -5.15 -3.42
C PRO A 24 20.57 -4.09 -4.24
N LEU A 25 20.18 -3.91 -5.50
CA LEU A 25 20.73 -2.87 -6.38
C LEU A 25 20.59 -1.50 -5.71
N SER A 26 21.56 -0.61 -5.95
CA SER A 26 21.47 0.78 -5.49
C SER A 26 20.28 1.51 -6.11
N ALA A 27 19.89 2.66 -5.54
CA ALA A 27 18.83 3.49 -6.11
C ALA A 27 19.15 3.88 -7.56
N LYS A 28 20.42 4.17 -7.86
CA LYS A 28 20.90 4.51 -9.21
C LYS A 28 20.82 3.33 -10.17
N ASP A 29 21.30 2.15 -9.75
CA ASP A 29 21.36 0.97 -10.63
C ASP A 29 19.96 0.37 -10.86
N SER A 30 19.04 0.52 -9.92
CA SER A 30 17.67 0.10 -10.02
C SER A 30 16.72 1.17 -10.58
N ASN A 31 17.24 2.34 -10.96
CA ASN A 31 16.43 3.38 -11.59
C ASN A 31 15.78 2.83 -12.88
N PRO A 32 14.47 3.02 -13.10
CA PRO A 32 13.76 2.48 -14.25
C PRO A 32 14.35 2.83 -15.60
N GLU A 33 14.89 4.04 -15.74
CA GLU A 33 15.57 4.47 -16.98
C GLU A 33 16.89 3.72 -17.18
N THR A 34 17.70 3.57 -16.12
CA THR A 34 18.94 2.80 -16.12
C THR A 34 18.69 1.34 -16.45
N MET A 35 17.64 0.76 -15.87
CA MET A 35 17.22 -0.62 -16.12
C MET A 35 16.65 -0.84 -17.53
N GLY A 36 16.24 0.23 -18.22
CA GLY A 36 15.66 0.17 -19.57
C GLY A 36 14.26 -0.45 -19.61
N TRP A 37 13.51 -0.39 -18.50
CA TRP A 37 12.15 -0.95 -18.46
C TRP A 37 11.22 -0.26 -19.45
N MET A 38 10.49 -1.05 -20.24
CA MET A 38 9.47 -0.61 -21.20
C MET A 38 9.98 0.40 -22.25
N GLN A 39 11.28 0.44 -22.53
CA GLN A 39 11.87 1.29 -23.56
C GLN A 39 11.94 0.57 -24.91
N GLY A 40 11.79 1.37 -25.98
CA GLY A 40 11.76 0.87 -27.35
C GLY A 40 10.33 0.58 -27.85
N PHE A 41 10.22 0.32 -29.16
CA PHE A 41 8.93 0.03 -29.79
C PHE A 41 9.06 -1.11 -30.81
N PRO A 42 8.65 -2.36 -30.45
CA PRO A 42 8.25 -2.77 -29.11
C PRO A 42 9.46 -2.85 -28.15
N PRO A 43 9.23 -2.80 -26.83
CA PRO A 43 10.29 -3.13 -25.88
C PRO A 43 10.75 -4.57 -26.04
N SER A 44 12.02 -4.85 -25.73
CA SER A 44 12.52 -6.23 -25.73
C SER A 44 11.79 -7.09 -24.67
N ALA A 45 11.70 -8.38 -24.91
CA ALA A 45 10.91 -9.27 -24.06
C ALA A 45 11.36 -9.29 -22.59
N ASP A 46 12.68 -9.20 -22.35
CA ASP A 46 13.32 -9.16 -21.03
C ASP A 46 13.13 -7.81 -20.31
N LYS A 47 12.79 -6.74 -21.05
CA LYS A 47 12.51 -5.39 -20.52
C LYS A 47 11.03 -5.06 -20.47
N THR A 48 10.18 -5.96 -20.90
CA THR A 48 8.73 -5.77 -20.87
C THR A 48 8.18 -6.13 -19.49
N ILE A 49 7.36 -5.26 -18.91
CA ILE A 49 6.62 -5.50 -17.66
C ILE A 49 5.14 -5.67 -17.99
N ARG A 50 4.55 -6.79 -17.53
CA ARG A 50 3.12 -7.08 -17.68
C ARG A 50 2.49 -7.33 -16.32
N PHE A 51 1.23 -6.97 -16.16
CA PHE A 51 0.46 -7.27 -14.94
C PHE A 51 0.42 -8.78 -14.62
N THR A 52 0.52 -9.63 -15.64
CA THR A 52 0.53 -11.09 -15.49
C THR A 52 1.87 -11.67 -15.06
N ASP A 53 2.93 -10.89 -15.07
CA ASP A 53 4.25 -11.34 -14.63
C ASP A 53 4.21 -11.47 -13.09
N PRO A 54 4.71 -12.58 -12.50
CA PRO A 54 4.63 -12.79 -11.05
C PRO A 54 5.46 -11.77 -10.26
N ASP A 55 6.42 -11.13 -10.89
CA ASP A 55 7.36 -10.17 -10.31
C ASP A 55 7.10 -8.70 -10.72
N PHE A 56 5.98 -8.41 -11.39
CA PHE A 56 5.68 -7.03 -11.86
C PHE A 56 5.65 -6.01 -10.72
N PHE A 57 5.33 -6.44 -9.51
CA PHE A 57 5.24 -5.62 -8.29
C PHE A 57 6.31 -5.98 -7.26
N THR A 58 7.46 -6.50 -7.70
CA THR A 58 8.63 -6.79 -6.87
C THR A 58 9.83 -5.96 -7.34
N PHE A 59 10.76 -5.71 -6.42
CA PHE A 59 12.00 -4.99 -6.75
C PHE A 59 12.87 -5.83 -7.73
N PRO A 60 13.45 -5.24 -8.78
CA PRO A 60 13.48 -3.81 -9.12
C PRO A 60 12.34 -3.33 -10.02
N LYS A 61 11.50 -4.19 -10.63
CA LYS A 61 10.39 -3.81 -11.51
C LYS A 61 9.38 -2.90 -10.83
N LEU A 62 9.17 -3.09 -9.50
CA LEU A 62 8.32 -2.25 -8.67
C LEU A 62 8.60 -0.76 -8.88
N ARG A 63 9.85 -0.34 -9.02
CA ARG A 63 10.24 1.06 -9.18
C ARG A 63 9.71 1.69 -10.47
N TRP A 64 9.48 0.91 -11.51
CA TRP A 64 8.78 1.35 -12.72
C TRP A 64 7.26 1.27 -12.53
N THR A 65 6.79 0.17 -11.97
CA THR A 65 5.37 -0.16 -11.86
C THR A 65 4.57 0.89 -11.07
N VAL A 66 5.13 1.42 -9.97
CA VAL A 66 4.42 2.40 -9.11
C VAL A 66 4.03 3.69 -9.82
N CYS A 67 4.73 4.08 -10.88
CA CYS A 67 4.36 5.22 -11.72
C CYS A 67 3.44 4.85 -12.90
N HIS A 68 3.26 3.56 -13.20
CA HIS A 68 2.66 3.10 -14.45
C HIS A 68 1.45 2.18 -14.28
N PHE A 69 0.80 2.17 -13.12
CA PHE A 69 -0.39 1.34 -12.88
C PHE A 69 -1.48 1.52 -13.93
N ARG A 70 -1.62 2.74 -14.49
CA ARG A 70 -2.59 3.03 -15.56
C ARG A 70 -2.35 2.22 -16.84
N GLN A 71 -1.12 1.77 -17.07
CA GLN A 71 -0.74 0.97 -18.24
C GLN A 71 -0.90 -0.52 -17.99
N LEU A 72 -0.90 -0.93 -16.71
CA LEU A 72 -0.90 -2.33 -16.31
C LEU A 72 -2.27 -2.84 -15.91
N MET A 73 -3.10 -1.99 -15.31
CA MET A 73 -4.36 -2.41 -14.70
C MET A 73 -5.53 -1.51 -15.12
N PRO A 74 -6.75 -2.08 -15.24
CA PRO A 74 -7.96 -1.27 -15.42
C PRO A 74 -8.11 -0.25 -14.28
N ASN A 75 -8.36 1.00 -14.62
CA ASN A 75 -8.54 2.07 -13.66
C ASN A 75 -9.51 3.12 -14.18
N VAL A 76 -10.04 3.93 -13.27
CA VAL A 76 -10.92 5.06 -13.60
C VAL A 76 -10.23 6.34 -13.15
N GLY A 77 -10.11 7.28 -14.09
CA GLY A 77 -9.58 8.60 -13.79
C GLY A 77 -10.60 9.45 -13.06
N VAL A 78 -10.21 10.03 -11.91
CA VAL A 78 -11.00 11.05 -11.23
C VAL A 78 -10.42 12.41 -11.58
N SER A 79 -11.22 13.27 -12.19
CA SER A 79 -10.79 14.61 -12.56
C SER A 79 -10.62 15.49 -11.31
N LYS A 80 -9.56 16.29 -11.29
CA LYS A 80 -9.38 17.35 -10.28
C LYS A 80 -10.34 18.53 -10.45
N GLY A 81 -11.20 18.47 -11.46
CA GLY A 81 -12.12 19.55 -11.79
C GLY A 81 -11.46 20.69 -12.58
N SER A 82 -12.22 21.76 -12.82
CA SER A 82 -11.79 22.95 -13.54
C SER A 82 -11.22 24.04 -12.64
N ALA A 83 -11.31 23.91 -11.31
CA ALA A 83 -10.72 24.85 -10.38
C ALA A 83 -9.19 24.89 -10.56
N GLY A 84 -8.62 26.05 -10.75
CA GLY A 84 -7.17 26.22 -10.86
C GLY A 84 -6.45 25.74 -9.61
N ALA A 85 -5.23 25.25 -9.77
CA ALA A 85 -4.38 24.94 -8.63
C ALA A 85 -4.08 26.22 -7.83
N ARG A 86 -4.16 26.14 -6.51
CA ARG A 86 -3.66 27.20 -5.63
C ARG A 86 -2.14 27.04 -5.51
N PRO A 87 -1.34 27.96 -6.07
CA PRO A 87 0.10 27.83 -6.02
C PRO A 87 0.59 27.96 -4.57
N LEU A 88 1.57 27.13 -4.22
CA LEU A 88 2.29 27.27 -2.96
C LEU A 88 3.46 28.24 -3.18
N ALA A 89 3.74 29.07 -2.18
CA ALA A 89 4.94 29.90 -2.21
C ALA A 89 6.18 29.00 -2.12
N VAL A 90 7.18 29.29 -2.94
CA VAL A 90 8.43 28.51 -3.01
C VAL A 90 9.57 29.32 -2.40
N ALA A 91 10.36 28.69 -1.53
CA ALA A 91 11.56 29.24 -0.90
C ALA A 91 12.53 28.09 -0.61
N LEU A 92 13.05 27.46 -1.69
CA LEU A 92 13.92 26.29 -1.58
C LEU A 92 15.20 26.62 -0.82
N ASP A 93 15.58 25.72 0.07
CA ASP A 93 16.81 25.73 0.83
C ASP A 93 17.72 24.55 0.41
N PRO A 94 18.72 24.79 -0.46
CA PRO A 94 19.61 23.73 -0.92
C PRO A 94 20.51 23.17 0.18
N ALA A 95 20.64 23.85 1.33
CA ALA A 95 21.43 23.33 2.44
C ALA A 95 20.80 22.08 3.07
N LEU A 96 19.52 21.83 2.82
CA LEU A 96 18.84 20.66 3.36
C LEU A 96 19.43 19.32 2.89
N ASP A 97 19.99 19.24 1.69
CA ASP A 97 20.65 18.01 1.21
C ASP A 97 21.84 17.60 2.09
N SER A 98 22.50 18.56 2.72
CA SER A 98 23.68 18.35 3.58
C SER A 98 23.34 18.15 5.06
N VAL A 99 22.06 18.22 5.43
CA VAL A 99 21.64 17.97 6.83
C VAL A 99 21.99 16.53 7.21
N SER A 100 22.79 16.39 8.26
CA SER A 100 23.21 15.07 8.77
C SER A 100 22.40 14.67 9.99
N PHE A 101 22.08 13.40 10.10
CA PHE A 101 21.38 12.80 11.23
C PHE A 101 21.80 11.34 11.42
N THR A 102 21.52 10.79 12.58
CA THR A 102 21.71 9.37 12.87
C THR A 102 20.35 8.68 12.74
N PRO A 103 20.17 7.74 11.79
CA PRO A 103 18.92 6.99 11.69
C PRO A 103 18.62 6.22 12.99
N LEU A 104 17.34 6.03 13.29
CA LEU A 104 16.92 5.28 14.46
C LEU A 104 17.46 3.83 14.40
N GLY A 105 18.19 3.43 15.44
CA GLY A 105 18.80 2.10 15.53
C GLY A 105 20.11 1.92 14.75
N ALA A 106 20.68 3.01 14.21
CA ALA A 106 21.99 3.00 13.57
C ALA A 106 23.04 3.68 14.46
N ASP A 107 24.31 3.28 14.28
CA ASP A 107 25.47 3.86 14.98
C ASP A 107 26.24 4.87 14.12
N THR A 108 25.83 5.03 12.84
CA THR A 108 26.48 5.92 11.87
C THR A 108 25.54 7.03 11.44
N THR A 109 26.11 8.21 11.18
CA THR A 109 25.39 9.33 10.59
C THR A 109 25.29 9.18 9.08
N MET A 110 24.25 9.76 8.50
CA MET A 110 24.08 9.96 7.06
C MET A 110 23.53 11.34 6.78
N THR A 111 23.72 11.82 5.56
CA THR A 111 23.10 13.05 5.07
C THR A 111 21.68 12.78 4.59
N TRP A 112 20.91 13.85 4.44
CA TRP A 112 19.57 13.77 3.83
C TRP A 112 19.61 13.21 2.41
N ASP A 113 20.62 13.61 1.60
CA ASP A 113 20.81 13.07 0.25
C ASP A 113 21.08 11.56 0.25
N GLU A 114 21.97 11.09 1.15
CA GLU A 114 22.23 9.66 1.31
C GLU A 114 20.97 8.90 1.75
N ALA A 115 20.18 9.45 2.66
CA ALA A 115 18.93 8.85 3.11
C ALA A 115 17.89 8.77 2.00
N PHE A 116 17.79 9.80 1.16
CA PHE A 116 16.90 9.81 0.00
C PHE A 116 17.21 8.64 -0.94
N ALA A 117 18.49 8.44 -1.25
CA ALA A 117 18.94 7.33 -2.09
C ALA A 117 18.77 5.97 -1.39
N ALA A 118 19.14 5.85 -0.11
CA ALA A 118 19.06 4.60 0.63
C ALA A 118 17.62 4.05 0.76
N ASN A 119 16.64 4.95 0.79
CA ASN A 119 15.22 4.59 0.88
C ASN A 119 14.53 4.45 -0.50
N TYR A 120 15.26 4.54 -1.60
CA TYR A 120 14.69 4.52 -2.96
C TYR A 120 13.55 5.54 -3.13
N THR A 121 13.68 6.71 -2.52
CA THR A 121 12.64 7.74 -2.54
C THR A 121 12.47 8.29 -3.94
N ASP A 122 11.26 8.25 -4.46
CA ASP A 122 10.96 8.75 -5.81
C ASP A 122 10.51 10.22 -5.79
N GLY A 123 9.99 10.71 -4.68
CA GLY A 123 9.64 12.12 -4.57
C GLY A 123 9.36 12.57 -3.15
N ILE A 124 9.68 13.82 -2.87
CA ILE A 124 9.40 14.46 -1.60
C ILE A 124 9.16 15.96 -1.80
N ILE A 125 8.23 16.49 -1.03
CA ILE A 125 8.03 17.93 -0.87
C ILE A 125 7.94 18.25 0.62
N VAL A 126 8.67 19.27 1.06
CA VAL A 126 8.62 19.74 2.46
C VAL A 126 8.08 21.16 2.48
N LEU A 127 7.03 21.36 3.28
CA LEU A 127 6.44 22.65 3.53
C LEU A 127 6.82 23.13 4.93
N HIS A 128 7.33 24.36 5.03
CA HIS A 128 7.58 25.02 6.30
C HIS A 128 6.95 26.41 6.28
N HIS A 129 6.12 26.71 7.28
CA HIS A 129 5.33 27.94 7.33
C HIS A 129 4.57 28.27 6.04
N GLY A 130 3.97 27.24 5.41
CA GLY A 130 3.20 27.39 4.17
C GLY A 130 4.01 27.62 2.90
N ARG A 131 5.33 27.48 2.96
CA ARG A 131 6.24 27.59 1.81
C ARG A 131 6.90 26.26 1.51
N VAL A 132 7.10 25.96 0.24
CA VAL A 132 7.91 24.81 -0.19
C VAL A 132 9.38 25.15 0.03
N VAL A 133 10.00 24.48 1.01
CA VAL A 133 11.42 24.68 1.32
C VAL A 133 12.31 23.61 0.71
N TYR A 134 11.72 22.46 0.34
CA TYR A 134 12.42 21.39 -0.34
C TYR A 134 11.46 20.66 -1.27
N GLU A 135 11.92 20.34 -2.47
CA GLU A 135 11.19 19.56 -3.47
C GLU A 135 12.20 18.80 -4.32
N ARG A 136 12.02 17.48 -4.41
CA ARG A 136 12.91 16.61 -5.18
C ARG A 136 12.16 15.41 -5.74
N TYR A 137 12.55 15.02 -6.95
CA TYR A 137 12.02 13.86 -7.67
C TYR A 137 13.15 12.98 -8.17
N ASP A 138 12.93 11.67 -8.19
CA ASP A 138 13.87 10.67 -8.69
C ASP A 138 13.09 9.44 -9.18
N GLY A 139 13.79 8.38 -9.55
CA GLY A 139 13.20 7.12 -10.02
C GLY A 139 12.30 7.33 -11.22
N CYS A 140 11.04 6.95 -11.08
CA CYS A 140 10.03 7.13 -12.13
C CYS A 140 9.18 8.40 -11.96
N LEU A 141 9.31 9.11 -10.83
CA LEU A 141 8.44 10.24 -10.52
C LEU A 141 9.00 11.56 -11.07
N LYS A 142 8.10 12.35 -11.67
CA LYS A 142 8.34 13.73 -12.12
C LYS A 142 7.25 14.64 -11.58
N PRO A 143 7.42 15.97 -11.56
CA PRO A 143 6.46 16.90 -10.94
C PRO A 143 5.00 16.74 -11.39
N ASP A 144 4.79 16.34 -12.63
CA ASP A 144 3.48 16.20 -13.27
C ASP A 144 3.08 14.76 -13.54
N SER A 145 3.88 13.78 -13.11
CA SER A 145 3.58 12.37 -13.31
C SER A 145 2.75 11.79 -12.15
N LEU A 146 2.30 10.56 -12.33
CA LEU A 146 1.51 9.84 -11.33
C LEU A 146 2.41 8.87 -10.56
N HIS A 147 2.05 8.63 -9.32
CA HIS A 147 2.69 7.62 -8.49
C HIS A 147 1.63 6.90 -7.64
N ALA A 148 1.79 5.60 -7.45
CA ALA A 148 0.93 4.86 -6.54
C ALA A 148 1.18 5.30 -5.10
N VAL A 149 0.13 5.68 -4.42
CA VAL A 149 0.20 6.17 -3.02
C VAL A 149 -0.16 5.06 -2.01
N MET A 150 -0.47 3.88 -2.48
CA MET A 150 -0.78 2.69 -1.66
C MET A 150 -1.73 3.02 -0.50
N SER A 151 -1.32 2.74 0.74
CA SER A 151 -2.15 2.95 1.93
C SER A 151 -2.42 4.41 2.30
N VAL A 152 -1.77 5.39 1.69
CA VAL A 152 -2.19 6.80 1.82
C VAL A 152 -3.64 6.98 1.32
N THR A 153 -4.11 6.10 0.45
CA THR A 153 -5.54 6.00 0.07
C THR A 153 -6.46 5.92 1.29
N LYS A 154 -6.03 5.25 2.38
CA LYS A 154 -6.82 5.17 3.63
C LYS A 154 -7.02 6.53 4.27
N SER A 155 -6.01 7.40 4.23
CA SER A 155 -6.11 8.77 4.76
C SER A 155 -7.12 9.61 3.97
N ILE A 156 -7.11 9.48 2.63
CA ILE A 156 -8.10 10.18 1.78
C ILE A 156 -9.52 9.65 2.06
N ALA A 157 -9.64 8.32 2.16
CA ALA A 157 -10.92 7.71 2.49
C ALA A 157 -11.41 8.15 3.89
N GLY A 158 -10.54 8.13 4.91
CA GLY A 158 -10.84 8.63 6.25
C GLY A 158 -11.31 10.09 6.24
N LEU A 159 -10.61 10.95 5.49
CA LEU A 159 -11.01 12.35 5.33
C LEU A 159 -12.43 12.49 4.76
N LEU A 160 -12.77 11.71 3.73
CA LEU A 160 -14.13 11.70 3.17
C LEU A 160 -15.16 11.24 4.20
N GLY A 161 -14.82 10.26 5.04
CA GLY A 161 -15.67 9.83 6.15
C GLY A 161 -15.89 10.92 7.19
N GLU A 162 -14.84 11.60 7.63
CA GLU A 162 -14.94 12.74 8.54
C GLU A 162 -15.81 13.87 7.97
N MET A 163 -15.73 14.14 6.68
CA MET A 163 -16.59 15.10 6.02
C MET A 163 -18.06 14.67 6.11
N LEU A 164 -18.39 13.40 5.89
CA LEU A 164 -19.76 12.89 6.02
C LEU A 164 -20.26 12.94 7.46
N VAL A 165 -19.40 12.67 8.43
CA VAL A 165 -19.73 12.82 9.87
C VAL A 165 -20.01 14.28 10.19
N ALA A 166 -19.14 15.19 9.78
CA ALA A 166 -19.32 16.64 10.02
C ALA A 166 -20.58 17.20 9.35
N GLU A 167 -21.00 16.62 8.23
CA GLU A 167 -22.23 16.98 7.52
C GLU A 167 -23.50 16.30 8.13
N GLY A 168 -23.36 15.48 9.17
CA GLY A 168 -24.43 14.70 9.77
C GLY A 168 -25.02 13.61 8.87
N LYS A 169 -24.29 13.22 7.81
CA LYS A 169 -24.68 12.18 6.85
C LYS A 169 -24.22 10.78 7.27
N LEU A 170 -23.29 10.69 8.18
CA LEU A 170 -22.75 9.44 8.70
C LEU A 170 -22.68 9.54 10.24
N ASP A 171 -23.36 8.62 10.91
CA ASP A 171 -23.25 8.45 12.37
C ASP A 171 -22.05 7.54 12.66
N ASP A 172 -21.00 8.10 13.22
CA ASP A 172 -19.77 7.36 13.52
C ASP A 172 -19.86 6.49 14.78
N ALA A 173 -20.92 6.67 15.58
CA ALA A 173 -21.24 5.79 16.69
C ALA A 173 -22.08 4.57 16.26
N ALA A 174 -22.68 4.61 15.08
CA ALA A 174 -23.45 3.47 14.54
C ALA A 174 -22.56 2.25 14.31
N LEU A 175 -23.15 1.06 14.45
CA LEU A 175 -22.46 -0.18 14.12
C LEU A 175 -22.32 -0.34 12.60
N ALA A 176 -21.14 -0.75 12.13
CA ALA A 176 -20.91 -0.95 10.69
C ALA A 176 -21.86 -2.01 10.11
N GLY A 177 -22.17 -3.07 10.86
CA GLY A 177 -23.14 -4.10 10.46
C GLY A 177 -24.58 -3.61 10.38
N SER A 178 -24.96 -2.50 11.04
CA SER A 178 -26.28 -1.90 10.87
C SER A 178 -26.40 -1.10 9.58
N LEU A 179 -25.30 -0.52 9.10
CA LEU A 179 -25.24 0.25 7.85
C LEU A 179 -24.98 -0.66 6.63
N ILE A 180 -24.25 -1.74 6.86
CA ILE A 180 -23.89 -2.73 5.82
C ILE A 180 -24.26 -4.12 6.35
N PRO A 181 -25.50 -4.58 6.17
CA PRO A 181 -26.00 -5.83 6.73
C PRO A 181 -25.18 -7.06 6.37
N GLU A 182 -24.51 -7.05 5.20
CA GLU A 182 -23.65 -8.14 4.74
C GLU A 182 -22.41 -8.34 5.64
N LEU A 183 -22.02 -7.32 6.40
CA LEU A 183 -20.91 -7.41 7.35
C LEU A 183 -21.31 -7.90 8.74
N LYS A 184 -22.61 -8.12 8.99
CA LYS A 184 -23.17 -8.42 10.33
C LYS A 184 -22.44 -9.57 11.03
N ASP A 185 -22.11 -10.63 10.31
CA ASP A 185 -21.50 -11.84 10.86
C ASP A 185 -19.96 -11.88 10.73
N SER A 186 -19.37 -10.75 10.32
CA SER A 186 -17.93 -10.54 10.25
C SER A 186 -17.40 -9.79 11.48
N ALA A 187 -16.07 -9.65 11.56
CA ALA A 187 -15.42 -8.82 12.59
C ALA A 187 -15.85 -7.35 12.59
N PHE A 188 -16.47 -6.88 11.51
CA PHE A 188 -16.93 -5.49 11.39
C PHE A 188 -18.38 -5.32 11.87
N GLY A 189 -19.12 -6.42 12.09
CA GLY A 189 -20.56 -6.38 12.40
C GLY A 189 -20.90 -5.57 13.65
N ASP A 190 -20.13 -5.73 14.71
CA ASP A 190 -20.28 -5.07 16.02
C ASP A 190 -19.23 -3.98 16.28
N ALA A 191 -18.44 -3.62 15.26
CA ALA A 191 -17.56 -2.46 15.31
C ALA A 191 -18.34 -1.17 14.99
N THR A 192 -18.04 -0.08 15.69
CA THR A 192 -18.57 1.22 15.29
C THR A 192 -17.87 1.74 14.04
N VAL A 193 -18.53 2.63 13.31
CA VAL A 193 -17.93 3.36 12.18
C VAL A 193 -16.64 4.04 12.62
N ARG A 194 -16.64 4.68 13.81
CA ARG A 194 -15.44 5.31 14.37
C ARG A 194 -14.30 4.32 14.54
N GLN A 195 -14.54 3.16 15.13
CA GLN A 195 -13.51 2.13 15.31
C GLN A 195 -12.94 1.61 14.00
N VAL A 196 -13.77 1.56 12.96
CA VAL A 196 -13.31 1.20 11.60
C VAL A 196 -12.45 2.32 11.00
N MET A 197 -12.86 3.58 11.13
CA MET A 197 -12.13 4.75 10.63
C MET A 197 -10.77 4.90 11.33
N ASP A 198 -10.74 4.68 12.64
CA ASP A 198 -9.53 4.77 13.46
C ASP A 198 -8.63 3.53 13.37
N MET A 199 -9.02 2.53 12.57
CA MET A 199 -8.29 1.24 12.44
C MET A 199 -8.06 0.55 13.79
N THR A 200 -9.06 0.62 14.69
CA THR A 200 -9.04 -0.02 16.02
C THR A 200 -9.94 -1.26 16.09
N THR A 201 -10.31 -1.83 14.93
CA THR A 201 -11.07 -3.07 14.88
C THR A 201 -10.20 -4.27 15.24
N ALA A 202 -10.68 -5.11 16.18
CA ALA A 202 -9.99 -6.33 16.59
C ALA A 202 -10.24 -7.46 15.59
N LEU A 203 -9.23 -7.79 14.79
CA LEU A 203 -9.34 -8.77 13.71
C LEU A 203 -8.48 -10.00 14.01
N ALA A 204 -9.04 -11.19 13.86
CA ALA A 204 -8.28 -12.44 13.80
C ALA A 204 -7.65 -12.54 12.41
N TYR A 205 -6.43 -12.04 12.29
CA TYR A 205 -5.71 -11.92 11.02
C TYR A 205 -4.40 -12.70 11.04
N SER A 206 -4.20 -13.52 10.02
CA SER A 206 -2.95 -14.23 9.74
C SER A 206 -2.34 -13.69 8.45
N GLU A 207 -1.11 -13.16 8.49
CA GLU A 207 -0.49 -12.54 7.32
C GLU A 207 -0.43 -13.47 6.12
N ASP A 208 0.00 -14.71 6.30
CA ASP A 208 0.17 -15.65 5.19
C ASP A 208 -1.14 -16.09 4.53
N ALA A 209 -2.15 -16.44 5.34
CA ALA A 209 -3.42 -16.98 4.83
C ALA A 209 -4.32 -15.85 4.31
N ASP A 210 -4.41 -14.76 5.08
CA ASP A 210 -5.28 -13.63 4.76
C ASP A 210 -4.75 -12.82 3.58
N LEU A 211 -3.42 -12.62 3.48
CA LEU A 211 -2.80 -11.92 2.35
C LEU A 211 -3.06 -12.66 1.03
N ARG A 212 -2.97 -13.99 1.01
CA ARG A 212 -3.29 -14.79 -0.19
C ARG A 212 -4.76 -14.68 -0.57
N THR A 213 -5.65 -14.84 0.40
CA THR A 213 -7.10 -14.75 0.17
C THR A 213 -7.49 -13.34 -0.30
N TYR A 214 -6.95 -12.31 0.33
CA TYR A 214 -7.15 -10.93 -0.04
C TYR A 214 -6.65 -10.64 -1.47
N SER A 215 -5.40 -11.05 -1.78
CA SER A 215 -4.82 -10.84 -3.11
C SER A 215 -5.61 -11.57 -4.19
N MET A 216 -6.06 -12.79 -3.89
CA MET A 216 -6.92 -13.54 -4.79
C MET A 216 -8.27 -12.85 -4.97
N ALA A 217 -8.91 -12.40 -3.90
CA ALA A 217 -10.20 -11.70 -3.94
C ALA A 217 -10.14 -10.44 -4.82
N GLY A 218 -9.08 -9.62 -4.68
CA GLY A 218 -8.88 -8.39 -5.42
C GLY A 218 -8.29 -8.53 -6.82
N SER A 219 -7.78 -9.71 -7.19
CA SER A 219 -7.15 -9.92 -8.50
C SER A 219 -8.18 -9.74 -9.64
N PRO A 220 -7.87 -8.94 -10.67
CA PRO A 220 -8.72 -8.83 -11.86
C PRO A 220 -8.59 -10.03 -12.81
N LEU A 221 -7.61 -10.94 -12.56
CA LEU A 221 -7.43 -12.13 -13.36
C LEU A 221 -8.55 -13.16 -13.11
N PRO A 222 -8.86 -14.00 -14.09
CA PRO A 222 -9.83 -15.09 -13.91
C PRO A 222 -9.45 -15.98 -12.73
N LYS A 223 -10.43 -16.29 -11.89
CA LYS A 223 -10.24 -17.22 -10.78
C LYS A 223 -10.11 -18.66 -11.30
N PRO A 224 -9.37 -19.53 -10.62
CA PRO A 224 -9.38 -20.96 -10.92
C PRO A 224 -10.80 -21.52 -10.93
N LYS A 225 -11.06 -22.57 -11.73
CA LYS A 225 -12.41 -23.17 -11.85
C LYS A 225 -12.98 -23.61 -10.51
N ASP A 226 -12.13 -24.15 -9.66
CA ASP A 226 -12.50 -24.73 -8.35
C ASP A 226 -12.40 -23.71 -7.21
N TYR A 227 -12.21 -22.44 -7.52
CA TYR A 227 -12.05 -21.40 -6.51
C TYR A 227 -13.38 -21.09 -5.84
N THR A 228 -13.46 -21.38 -4.54
CA THR A 228 -14.64 -21.18 -3.68
C THR A 228 -14.52 -19.98 -2.75
N GLY A 229 -13.36 -19.30 -2.74
CA GLY A 229 -13.11 -18.14 -1.89
C GLY A 229 -13.77 -16.85 -2.39
N PRO A 230 -13.60 -15.74 -1.67
CA PRO A 230 -14.17 -14.45 -2.01
C PRO A 230 -13.65 -13.94 -3.36
N ARG A 231 -14.55 -13.35 -4.15
CA ARG A 231 -14.29 -12.85 -5.52
C ARG A 231 -14.13 -11.34 -5.60
N SER A 232 -14.28 -10.65 -4.47
CA SER A 232 -14.08 -9.21 -4.33
C SER A 232 -13.55 -8.89 -2.94
N TYR A 233 -12.97 -7.72 -2.77
CA TYR A 233 -12.59 -7.22 -1.45
C TYR A 233 -13.79 -7.14 -0.50
N PHE A 234 -14.96 -6.79 -1.02
CA PHE A 234 -16.18 -6.72 -0.22
C PHE A 234 -16.61 -8.10 0.31
N GLU A 235 -16.56 -9.14 -0.53
CA GLU A 235 -16.81 -10.51 -0.08
C GLU A 235 -15.74 -10.99 0.92
N TYR A 236 -14.47 -10.59 0.73
CA TYR A 236 -13.41 -10.90 1.68
C TYR A 236 -13.70 -10.31 3.07
N LEU A 237 -14.15 -9.06 3.17
CA LEU A 237 -14.50 -8.44 4.46
C LEU A 237 -15.56 -9.23 5.24
N GLN A 238 -16.49 -9.89 4.55
CA GLN A 238 -17.52 -10.72 5.17
C GLN A 238 -16.94 -11.98 5.82
N THR A 239 -15.77 -12.42 5.40
CA THR A 239 -15.11 -13.64 5.93
C THR A 239 -14.23 -13.38 7.14
N VAL A 240 -13.81 -12.12 7.37
CA VAL A 240 -12.88 -11.76 8.44
C VAL A 240 -13.51 -11.96 9.80
N LYS A 241 -12.80 -12.65 10.71
CA LYS A 241 -13.29 -12.96 12.05
C LYS A 241 -12.73 -12.01 13.10
N LYS A 242 -13.51 -11.84 14.18
CA LYS A 242 -13.12 -11.04 15.33
C LYS A 242 -12.06 -11.77 16.15
N GLY A 243 -11.04 -11.05 16.61
CA GLY A 243 -9.90 -11.58 17.37
C GLY A 243 -9.59 -10.83 18.66
N GLY A 244 -10.61 -10.18 19.27
CA GLY A 244 -10.42 -9.40 20.50
C GLY A 244 -11.53 -8.37 20.71
N THR A 245 -11.23 -7.31 21.45
CA THR A 245 -12.15 -6.20 21.72
C THR A 245 -11.83 -5.02 20.82
N HIS A 246 -12.83 -4.45 20.16
CA HIS A 246 -12.66 -3.24 19.34
C HIS A 246 -12.31 -2.03 20.20
N GLY A 247 -11.47 -1.15 19.69
CA GLY A 247 -11.06 0.09 20.35
C GLY A 247 -9.83 -0.02 21.26
N GLU A 248 -9.33 -1.22 21.54
CA GLU A 248 -8.19 -1.42 22.44
C GLU A 248 -6.82 -1.13 21.80
N ALA A 249 -6.68 -1.40 20.50
CA ALA A 249 -5.40 -1.24 19.82
C ALA A 249 -5.56 -0.77 18.38
N PHE A 250 -4.70 0.14 17.98
CA PHE A 250 -4.50 0.50 16.59
C PHE A 250 -3.76 -0.62 15.87
N ALA A 251 -4.29 -1.10 14.76
CA ALA A 251 -3.62 -2.06 13.90
C ALA A 251 -3.91 -1.77 12.43
N THR A 252 -2.89 -1.35 11.71
CA THR A 252 -2.95 -1.34 10.25
C THR A 252 -2.48 -2.68 9.73
N LYS A 253 -3.34 -3.39 9.02
CA LYS A 253 -2.96 -4.66 8.38
C LYS A 253 -2.70 -4.38 6.90
N PRO A 254 -1.55 -4.83 6.34
CA PRO A 254 -1.14 -4.52 4.97
C PRO A 254 -2.18 -4.91 3.91
N SER A 255 -2.85 -6.02 4.14
CA SER A 255 -3.86 -6.60 3.24
C SER A 255 -5.30 -6.23 3.59
N MET A 256 -5.53 -5.35 4.57
CA MET A 256 -6.89 -4.94 4.88
C MET A 256 -7.36 -3.88 3.89
N PRO A 257 -8.34 -4.20 3.03
CA PRO A 257 -9.10 -3.13 2.40
C PRO A 257 -9.74 -2.33 3.54
N THR A 258 -9.61 -1.04 3.51
CA THR A 258 -10.51 -0.21 4.28
C THR A 258 -11.93 -0.57 3.87
N PRO A 259 -12.89 -0.70 4.79
CA PRO A 259 -14.30 -0.98 4.49
C PRO A 259 -14.93 -0.03 3.48
N TRP A 260 -14.23 1.01 3.07
CA TRP A 260 -14.59 2.02 2.09
C TRP A 260 -15.02 1.46 0.72
N ALA A 261 -14.55 0.29 0.31
CA ALA A 261 -15.09 -0.38 -0.87
C ALA A 261 -16.57 -0.77 -0.69
N GLY A 262 -17.03 -0.98 0.55
CA GLY A 262 -18.45 -1.19 0.88
C GLY A 262 -19.21 0.13 1.10
N TRP A 263 -18.57 1.15 1.66
CA TRP A 263 -19.18 2.46 1.95
C TRP A 263 -19.54 3.22 0.69
N SER A 264 -18.74 3.12 -0.37
CA SER A 264 -19.11 3.68 -1.67
C SER A 264 -20.40 3.07 -2.23
N ARG A 265 -20.71 1.81 -1.89
CA ARG A 265 -22.01 1.20 -2.22
C ARG A 265 -23.12 1.69 -1.30
N ALA A 266 -22.92 1.78 0.00
CA ALA A 266 -23.91 2.29 0.95
C ALA A 266 -24.24 3.77 0.68
N ALA A 267 -23.23 4.58 0.37
CA ALA A 267 -23.42 5.98 -0.07
C ALA A 267 -24.09 6.09 -1.45
N ALA A 268 -23.88 5.13 -2.34
CA ALA A 268 -24.54 5.10 -3.66
C ALA A 268 -25.99 4.58 -3.60
N VAL A 269 -26.33 3.76 -2.60
CA VAL A 269 -27.71 3.25 -2.39
C VAL A 269 -28.61 4.32 -1.75
N ASN A 270 -28.06 5.15 -0.88
CA ASN A 270 -28.73 6.37 -0.44
C ASN A 270 -28.42 7.49 -1.43
N ARG A 271 -29.20 7.55 -2.50
CA ARG A 271 -29.15 8.52 -3.60
C ARG A 271 -28.52 9.84 -3.16
N TRP A 272 -27.34 10.12 -3.70
CA TRP A 272 -26.81 11.46 -3.73
C TRP A 272 -27.91 12.39 -4.29
N PRO A 273 -28.39 13.39 -3.56
CA PRO A 273 -29.34 14.32 -4.14
C PRO A 273 -28.63 14.97 -5.33
N SER A 274 -29.20 14.82 -6.53
CA SER A 274 -28.81 15.63 -7.67
C SER A 274 -29.03 17.09 -7.28
N SER A 275 -27.99 17.78 -6.84
CA SER A 275 -27.98 19.23 -6.75
C SER A 275 -27.98 19.77 -8.17
N SER A 276 -29.16 19.90 -8.74
CA SER A 276 -29.35 20.80 -9.88
C SER A 276 -29.09 22.23 -9.36
N PRO A 277 -28.21 23.01 -9.95
CA PRO A 277 -28.17 24.43 -9.63
C PRO A 277 -29.48 25.02 -10.14
N SER A 278 -30.33 25.46 -9.21
CA SER A 278 -31.43 26.35 -9.51
C SER A 278 -30.85 27.66 -10.02
N ALA A 279 -31.40 28.09 -11.14
CA ALA A 279 -31.13 29.29 -11.92
C ALA A 279 -30.93 30.57 -11.11
#